data_fe3ada52cefdd48a35b34af8ca89f1f6
#
_entry.id   fe3ada52cefdd48a35b34af8ca89f1f6
#
_cell.length_a   1.000
_cell.length_b   1.000
_cell.length_c   1.000
_cell.angle_alpha   90.00
_cell.angle_beta   90.00
_cell.angle_gamma   90.00
#
_symmetry.space_group_name_H-M   'P 1'
#
loop_
_entity.id
_entity.type
_entity.pdbx_description
1 polymer ?
#
loop_
_entity_poly.entity_id
_entity_poly.type
_entity_poly.pdbx_seq_one_letter_code
_entity_poly.pdbx_strand_id
1 'polypeptide(L)'
;ILGGDSKLDQETFLLEPVSSENLHSNRATRNFWLKSDDGRITSITGASDEQESKKFTPDHEKCILHAGFMWHCLERTSSAPALKLRIVSFVPWNNNVEIMHIAIQNQSEKVQNLTPYAAIPIYGRSADNLRDHRNVTSMLHRIETEANGITVCPTMSFDERGHRKNHTVYYVYGFSSLGQKPERFYPTVEEFIGEGGSYTHPRAVYESFNGVPCGTSVAGKEAIGAFAFPEISLDPGQGIQYAILLGADTDRDE
;
A
#
# COMPACT_ATOMS: atom_id res chain seq x y z
N ILE A 1 -0.74 12.74 -6.70
CA ILE A 1 -0.62 11.28 -6.85
C ILE A 1 0.42 10.71 -5.89
N LEU A 2 1.49 11.41 -5.61
CA LEU A 2 2.54 10.96 -4.70
C LEU A 2 2.15 11.21 -3.23
N GLY A 3 1.25 10.48 -2.71
CA GLY A 3 1.06 10.45 -1.28
C GLY A 3 -0.12 11.24 -0.76
N GLY A 4 -1.19 11.31 -1.43
CA GLY A 4 -2.28 11.61 -0.61
C GLY A 4 -3.38 12.50 -1.07
N ASP A 5 -3.32 13.07 -2.21
CA ASP A 5 -4.46 13.81 -2.76
C ASP A 5 -5.30 12.95 -3.70
N SER A 6 -5.68 11.75 -3.25
CA SER A 6 -6.73 11.00 -3.94
C SER A 6 -8.09 11.54 -3.53
N LYS A 7 -8.41 12.75 -3.96
CA LYS A 7 -9.74 13.28 -3.87
C LYS A 7 -10.55 12.67 -5.01
N LEU A 8 -11.42 11.72 -4.67
CA LEU A 8 -12.18 10.96 -5.65
C LEU A 8 -13.38 11.71 -6.19
N ASP A 9 -13.97 12.52 -5.36
CA ASP A 9 -14.93 13.54 -5.71
C ASP A 9 -14.63 14.80 -4.87
N GLN A 10 -15.53 15.70 -4.73
CA GLN A 10 -15.29 16.90 -3.91
C GLN A 10 -15.28 16.62 -2.40
N GLU A 11 -15.58 15.41 -1.96
CA GLU A 11 -15.92 15.10 -0.58
C GLU A 11 -15.13 13.95 0.06
N THR A 12 -14.34 13.17 -0.68
CA THR A 12 -13.71 11.95 -0.14
C THR A 12 -12.22 11.84 -0.38
N PHE A 13 -11.50 11.29 0.61
CA PHE A 13 -10.09 10.96 0.51
C PHE A 13 -9.87 9.48 0.81
N LEU A 14 -9.25 8.75 -0.09
CA LEU A 14 -8.72 7.41 0.16
C LEU A 14 -7.46 7.50 1.02
N LEU A 15 -6.52 8.33 0.62
CA LEU A 15 -5.25 8.54 1.28
C LEU A 15 -5.28 9.82 2.12
N GLU A 16 -4.46 9.86 3.17
CA GLU A 16 -4.26 11.06 3.96
C GLU A 16 -3.65 12.17 3.09
N PRO A 17 -4.24 13.36 3.04
CA PRO A 17 -3.71 14.48 2.28
C PRO A 17 -2.31 14.88 2.76
N VAL A 18 -1.45 15.24 1.84
CA VAL A 18 -0.13 15.77 2.16
C VAL A 18 -0.27 17.17 2.73
N SER A 19 0.24 17.38 3.94
CA SER A 19 0.34 18.68 4.58
C SER A 19 1.75 18.92 5.11
N SER A 20 2.07 20.17 5.47
CA SER A 20 3.35 20.47 6.13
C SER A 20 3.53 19.74 7.45
N GLU A 21 2.44 19.39 8.12
CA GLU A 21 2.43 18.72 9.42
C GLU A 21 2.71 17.22 9.29
N ASN A 22 2.27 16.59 8.20
CA ASN A 22 2.41 15.15 7.99
C ASN A 22 3.42 14.77 6.89
N LEU A 23 4.14 15.75 6.32
CA LEU A 23 5.08 15.54 5.22
C LEU A 23 6.13 14.46 5.52
N HIS A 24 6.56 14.36 6.77
CA HIS A 24 7.53 13.36 7.20
C HIS A 24 6.90 11.98 7.42
N SER A 25 5.65 11.93 7.83
CA SER A 25 4.93 10.67 8.12
C SER A 25 4.52 9.93 6.85
N ASN A 26 4.27 10.65 5.75
CA ASN A 26 3.76 10.08 4.50
C ASN A 26 4.83 9.42 3.64
N ARG A 27 6.12 9.53 3.96
CA ARG A 27 7.22 9.07 3.09
C ARG A 27 7.24 7.57 2.83
N ALA A 28 6.75 6.77 3.74
CA ALA A 28 6.84 5.31 3.68
C ALA A 28 5.47 4.61 3.67
N THR A 29 4.39 5.37 3.61
CA THR A 29 3.05 4.83 3.83
C THR A 29 2.53 3.96 2.70
N ARG A 30 2.97 4.18 1.47
CA ARG A 30 2.50 3.48 0.29
C ARG A 30 3.65 2.72 -0.34
N ASN A 31 3.63 1.39 -0.22
CA ASN A 31 4.80 0.60 -0.54
C ASN A 31 4.47 -0.80 -1.07
N PHE A 32 5.45 -1.39 -1.72
CA PHE A 32 5.49 -2.79 -2.09
C PHE A 32 6.85 -3.36 -1.66
N TRP A 33 6.81 -4.47 -0.93
CA TRP A 33 7.96 -5.08 -0.30
C TRP A 33 8.25 -6.45 -0.88
N LEU A 34 9.50 -6.81 -0.89
CA LEU A 34 9.97 -8.14 -1.23
C LEU A 34 10.85 -8.65 -0.09
N LYS A 35 10.48 -9.80 0.46
CA LYS A 35 11.30 -10.52 1.42
C LYS A 35 11.85 -11.76 0.75
N SER A 36 13.18 -11.90 0.73
CA SER A 36 13.85 -13.09 0.24
C SER A 36 13.97 -14.16 1.32
N ASP A 37 14.19 -15.40 0.93
CA ASP A 37 14.35 -16.56 1.83
C ASP A 37 15.56 -16.43 2.76
N ASP A 38 16.59 -15.69 2.36
CA ASP A 38 17.75 -15.34 3.20
C ASP A 38 17.46 -14.21 4.22
N GLY A 39 16.20 -13.73 4.28
CA GLY A 39 15.74 -12.73 5.21
C GLY A 39 15.97 -11.28 4.80
N ARG A 40 16.53 -11.01 3.63
CA ARG A 40 16.71 -9.64 3.13
C ARG A 40 15.38 -9.05 2.70
N ILE A 41 15.22 -7.76 2.97
CA ILE A 41 14.00 -7.04 2.67
C ILE A 41 14.30 -5.85 1.76
N THR A 42 13.61 -5.81 0.63
CA THR A 42 13.71 -4.74 -0.35
C THR A 42 12.36 -4.04 -0.47
N SER A 43 12.32 -2.74 -0.22
CA SER A 43 11.20 -1.89 -0.56
C SER A 43 11.38 -1.34 -1.97
N ILE A 44 10.39 -1.48 -2.83
CA ILE A 44 10.50 -0.94 -4.20
C ILE A 44 10.53 0.59 -4.18
N THR A 45 9.88 1.23 -3.21
CA THR A 45 9.92 2.69 -3.05
C THR A 45 11.21 3.18 -2.37
N GLY A 46 12.01 2.28 -1.81
CA GLY A 46 13.26 2.62 -1.12
C GLY A 46 13.07 3.08 0.32
N ALA A 47 12.01 2.63 0.96
CA ALA A 47 11.63 3.05 2.31
C ALA A 47 11.80 1.94 3.37
N SER A 48 12.68 0.96 3.17
CA SER A 48 13.07 0.04 4.26
C SER A 48 14.11 0.70 5.17
N ASP A 49 14.20 0.24 6.42
CA ASP A 49 15.23 0.74 7.37
C ASP A 49 16.63 0.65 6.78
N GLU A 50 16.94 -0.46 6.12
CA GLU A 50 18.25 -0.63 5.48
C GLU A 50 18.48 0.37 4.37
N GLN A 51 17.48 0.61 3.52
CA GLN A 51 17.58 1.58 2.43
C GLN A 51 17.62 3.02 2.94
N GLU A 52 16.85 3.35 3.97
CA GLU A 52 16.88 4.67 4.61
C GLU A 52 18.24 4.94 5.30
N SER A 53 18.83 3.93 5.96
CA SER A 53 20.15 4.07 6.59
C SER A 53 21.27 4.36 5.59
N LYS A 54 21.14 3.88 4.35
CA LYS A 54 22.12 4.09 3.27
C LYS A 54 21.88 5.37 2.47
N LYS A 55 20.82 6.11 2.72
CA LYS A 55 20.34 7.23 1.88
C LYS A 55 21.40 8.31 1.60
N PHE A 56 22.30 8.55 2.53
CA PHE A 56 23.35 9.57 2.43
C PHE A 56 24.76 8.95 2.37
N THR A 57 24.87 7.68 2.03
CA THR A 57 26.12 6.95 1.90
C THR A 57 26.44 6.66 0.43
N PRO A 58 27.69 6.28 0.10
CA PRO A 58 28.05 5.83 -1.26
C PRO A 58 27.26 4.59 -1.72
N ASP A 59 26.73 3.79 -0.79
CA ASP A 59 25.97 2.56 -1.05
C ASP A 59 24.48 2.83 -1.32
N HIS A 60 24.10 4.10 -1.49
CA HIS A 60 22.75 4.48 -1.82
C HIS A 60 22.29 3.88 -3.17
N GLU A 61 21.20 3.14 -3.15
CA GLU A 61 20.59 2.59 -4.37
C GLU A 61 20.01 3.72 -5.24
N LYS A 62 20.40 3.74 -6.50
CA LYS A 62 19.88 4.72 -7.45
C LYS A 62 18.43 4.42 -7.77
N CYS A 63 17.61 5.46 -7.72
CA CYS A 63 16.22 5.45 -8.13
C CYS A 63 16.02 6.49 -9.24
N ILE A 64 15.34 6.07 -10.30
CA ILE A 64 14.97 6.95 -11.41
C ILE A 64 13.47 7.18 -11.33
N LEU A 65 13.07 8.44 -11.30
CA LEU A 65 11.67 8.86 -11.33
C LEU A 65 11.36 9.53 -12.66
N HIS A 66 10.38 8.96 -13.36
CA HIS A 66 9.75 9.59 -14.51
C HIS A 66 8.32 9.97 -14.14
N ALA A 67 7.87 11.14 -14.55
CA ALA A 67 6.49 11.58 -14.30
C ALA A 67 5.91 12.26 -15.53
N GLY A 68 4.62 12.06 -15.74
CA GLY A 68 3.83 12.70 -16.77
C GLY A 68 2.43 13.04 -16.26
N PHE A 69 1.55 13.43 -17.18
CA PHE A 69 0.18 13.74 -16.82
C PHE A 69 -0.55 12.47 -16.34
N MET A 70 -1.01 12.48 -15.07
CA MET A 70 -1.73 11.39 -14.40
C MET A 70 -0.96 10.06 -14.27
N TRP A 71 0.36 10.05 -14.42
CA TRP A 71 1.18 8.87 -14.16
C TRP A 71 2.56 9.24 -13.63
N HIS A 72 3.17 8.32 -12.91
CA HIS A 72 4.59 8.35 -12.60
C HIS A 72 5.16 6.92 -12.64
N CYS A 73 6.45 6.83 -12.90
CA CYS A 73 7.18 5.58 -12.94
C CYS A 73 8.44 5.71 -12.07
N LEU A 74 8.60 4.77 -11.17
CA LEU A 74 9.78 4.64 -10.33
C LEU A 74 10.53 3.38 -10.75
N GLU A 75 11.81 3.52 -11.11
CA GLU A 75 12.69 2.41 -11.43
C GLU A 75 13.84 2.33 -10.44
N ARG A 76 14.13 1.13 -9.95
CA ARG A 76 15.20 0.84 -9.02
C ARG A 76 15.90 -0.45 -9.40
N THR A 77 17.20 -0.50 -9.17
CA THR A 77 17.99 -1.73 -9.23
C THR A 77 18.51 -1.99 -7.83
N SER A 78 18.09 -3.10 -7.23
CA SER A 78 18.65 -3.60 -5.99
C SER A 78 19.83 -4.51 -6.28
N SER A 79 20.86 -4.45 -5.46
CA SER A 79 22.06 -5.28 -5.60
C SER A 79 21.98 -6.57 -4.78
N ALA A 80 21.14 -6.59 -3.73
CA ALA A 80 21.03 -7.71 -2.82
C ALA A 80 19.61 -7.83 -2.22
N PRO A 81 18.71 -8.68 -2.79
CA PRO A 81 18.92 -9.49 -4.01
C PRO A 81 19.04 -8.63 -5.28
N ALA A 82 19.74 -9.17 -6.30
CA ALA A 82 19.93 -8.46 -7.55
C ALA A 82 18.61 -8.48 -8.38
N LEU A 83 17.83 -7.43 -8.24
CA LEU A 83 16.52 -7.28 -8.85
C LEU A 83 16.41 -5.96 -9.63
N LYS A 84 15.75 -6.00 -10.78
CA LYS A 84 15.23 -4.81 -11.43
C LYS A 84 13.76 -4.65 -11.03
N LEU A 85 13.45 -3.48 -10.49
CA LEU A 85 12.17 -3.17 -9.88
C LEU A 85 11.58 -1.94 -10.56
N ARG A 86 10.28 -1.99 -10.86
CA ARG A 86 9.57 -0.87 -11.49
C ARG A 86 8.16 -0.77 -10.92
N ILE A 87 7.74 0.44 -10.55
CA ILE A 87 6.35 0.78 -10.25
C ILE A 87 5.90 1.84 -11.23
N VAL A 88 4.79 1.59 -11.92
CA VAL A 88 4.06 2.61 -12.67
C VAL A 88 2.75 2.84 -11.98
N SER A 89 2.54 4.05 -11.46
CA SER A 89 1.26 4.46 -10.88
C SER A 89 0.54 5.39 -11.85
N PHE A 90 -0.72 5.12 -12.11
CA PHE A 90 -1.54 5.92 -13.01
C PHE A 90 -3.02 5.82 -12.66
N VAL A 91 -3.78 6.80 -13.11
CA VAL A 91 -5.24 6.84 -12.98
C VAL A 91 -5.84 6.66 -14.37
N PRO A 92 -6.64 5.60 -14.62
CA PRO A 92 -7.35 5.40 -15.87
C PRO A 92 -8.40 6.51 -16.09
N TRP A 93 -8.69 6.80 -17.35
CA TRP A 93 -9.72 7.76 -17.70
C TRP A 93 -11.10 7.27 -17.25
N ASN A 94 -11.89 8.16 -16.62
CA ASN A 94 -13.24 7.89 -16.13
C ASN A 94 -13.38 6.76 -15.09
N ASN A 95 -12.36 6.50 -14.30
CA ASN A 95 -12.42 5.53 -13.21
C ASN A 95 -11.92 6.15 -11.91
N ASN A 96 -12.61 5.88 -10.81
CA ASN A 96 -12.22 6.29 -9.46
C ASN A 96 -11.23 5.28 -8.84
N VAL A 97 -10.20 4.93 -9.60
CA VAL A 97 -9.18 3.97 -9.19
C VAL A 97 -7.80 4.45 -9.62
N GLU A 98 -6.83 4.36 -8.72
CA GLU A 98 -5.42 4.44 -9.07
C GLU A 98 -4.86 3.03 -9.17
N ILE A 99 -4.04 2.77 -10.18
CA ILE A 99 -3.38 1.50 -10.41
C ILE A 99 -1.90 1.66 -10.16
N MET A 100 -1.34 0.86 -9.24
CA MET A 100 0.10 0.65 -9.10
C MET A 100 0.45 -0.65 -9.83
N HIS A 101 1.05 -0.52 -11.00
CA HIS A 101 1.57 -1.65 -11.76
C HIS A 101 3.04 -1.88 -11.40
N ILE A 102 3.33 -3.04 -10.83
CA ILE A 102 4.65 -3.41 -10.31
C ILE A 102 5.25 -4.50 -11.22
N ALA A 103 6.48 -4.31 -11.65
CA ALA A 103 7.25 -5.31 -12.38
C ALA A 103 8.55 -5.61 -11.62
N ILE A 104 8.82 -6.90 -11.45
CA ILE A 104 9.99 -7.44 -10.75
C ILE A 104 10.71 -8.38 -11.71
N GLN A 105 12.02 -8.23 -11.86
CA GLN A 105 12.83 -9.12 -12.68
C GLN A 105 14.09 -9.54 -11.93
N ASN A 106 14.37 -10.84 -11.91
CA ASN A 106 15.61 -11.38 -11.37
C ASN A 106 16.78 -11.05 -12.30
N GLN A 107 17.74 -10.28 -11.80
CA GLN A 107 18.98 -9.91 -12.52
C GLN A 107 20.18 -10.75 -12.10
N SER A 108 20.00 -11.69 -11.17
CA SER A 108 21.05 -12.58 -10.70
C SER A 108 21.19 -13.84 -11.57
N GLU A 109 22.28 -14.56 -11.40
CA GLU A 109 22.50 -15.88 -12.02
C GLU A 109 21.90 -17.03 -11.20
N LYS A 110 21.19 -16.73 -10.11
CA LYS A 110 20.59 -17.72 -9.21
C LYS A 110 19.07 -17.53 -9.13
N VAL A 111 18.37 -18.59 -8.79
CA VAL A 111 16.95 -18.52 -8.43
C VAL A 111 16.79 -17.59 -7.23
N GLN A 112 15.77 -16.72 -7.27
CA GLN A 112 15.39 -15.86 -6.16
C GLN A 112 14.00 -16.27 -5.66
N ASN A 113 13.92 -16.68 -4.39
CA ASN A 113 12.65 -16.93 -3.71
C ASN A 113 12.23 -15.66 -2.97
N LEU A 114 11.05 -15.17 -3.26
CA LEU A 114 10.58 -13.87 -2.76
C LEU A 114 9.15 -13.99 -2.26
N THR A 115 8.86 -13.41 -1.10
CA THR A 115 7.49 -13.18 -0.62
C THR A 115 7.13 -11.71 -0.84
N PRO A 116 6.15 -11.41 -1.70
CA PRO A 116 5.72 -10.04 -1.97
C PRO A 116 4.66 -9.56 -0.97
N TYR A 117 4.76 -8.29 -0.55
CA TYR A 117 3.82 -7.61 0.32
C TYR A 117 3.41 -6.28 -0.28
N ALA A 118 2.13 -5.98 -0.29
CA ALA A 118 1.60 -4.65 -0.57
C ALA A 118 1.15 -3.98 0.74
N ALA A 119 1.30 -2.66 0.84
CA ALA A 119 0.81 -1.91 1.99
C ALA A 119 0.46 -0.48 1.59
N ILE A 120 -0.82 -0.15 1.68
CA ILE A 120 -1.37 1.17 1.38
C ILE A 120 -2.33 1.57 2.52
N PRO A 121 -1.98 2.53 3.39
CA PRO A 121 -2.89 3.05 4.41
C PRO A 121 -4.16 3.60 3.77
N ILE A 122 -5.30 3.32 4.39
CA ILE A 122 -6.61 3.81 3.94
C ILE A 122 -7.09 4.85 4.94
N TYR A 123 -7.13 6.10 4.51
CA TYR A 123 -7.62 7.19 5.35
C TYR A 123 -9.14 7.20 5.45
N GLY A 124 -9.83 6.98 4.36
CA GLY A 124 -11.26 6.71 4.28
C GLY A 124 -12.12 7.84 4.85
N ARG A 125 -11.92 9.08 4.42
CA ARG A 125 -12.57 10.25 5.02
C ARG A 125 -13.12 11.24 4.01
N SER A 126 -14.17 12.00 4.43
CA SER A 126 -14.64 13.18 3.69
C SER A 126 -13.68 14.37 3.81
N ALA A 127 -13.66 15.23 2.78
CA ALA A 127 -12.69 16.31 2.61
C ALA A 127 -12.84 17.48 3.58
N ASP A 128 -14.03 17.70 4.13
CA ASP A 128 -14.40 18.97 4.74
C ASP A 128 -13.78 19.23 6.10
N ASN A 129 -13.12 18.26 6.71
CA ASN A 129 -12.52 18.41 8.01
C ASN A 129 -11.16 17.75 8.14
N LEU A 130 -10.14 18.32 7.51
CA LEU A 130 -8.74 17.89 7.58
C LEU A 130 -8.15 17.97 8.99
N ARG A 131 -8.81 18.69 9.89
CA ARG A 131 -8.36 18.88 11.28
C ARG A 131 -8.81 17.78 12.22
N ASP A 132 -9.81 16.99 11.85
CA ASP A 132 -10.27 15.94 12.73
C ASP A 132 -9.26 14.81 12.78
N HIS A 133 -9.00 14.45 13.98
CA HIS A 133 -7.97 13.52 14.36
C HIS A 133 -8.15 12.17 13.65
N ARG A 134 -7.05 11.64 13.14
CA ARG A 134 -6.90 10.28 12.62
C ARG A 134 -7.63 9.24 13.49
N ASN A 135 -7.58 9.40 14.81
CA ASN A 135 -8.26 8.53 15.77
C ASN A 135 -9.80 8.55 15.66
N VAL A 136 -10.40 9.71 15.42
CA VAL A 136 -11.87 9.82 15.27
C VAL A 136 -12.31 9.16 13.98
N THR A 137 -11.58 9.35 12.89
CA THR A 137 -11.85 8.70 11.61
C THR A 137 -11.75 7.18 11.73
N SER A 138 -10.71 6.67 12.38
CA SER A 138 -10.49 5.24 12.54
C SER A 138 -11.59 4.53 13.35
N MET A 139 -12.18 5.20 14.33
CA MET A 139 -13.31 4.62 15.09
C MET A 139 -14.54 4.34 14.24
N LEU A 140 -14.68 5.04 13.11
CA LEU A 140 -15.81 4.87 12.21
C LEU A 140 -15.60 3.73 11.20
N HIS A 141 -14.38 3.26 11.02
CA HIS A 141 -14.06 2.25 10.03
C HIS A 141 -14.71 0.90 10.34
N ARG A 142 -15.25 0.29 9.30
CA ARG A 142 -15.62 -1.12 9.23
C ARG A 142 -14.76 -1.73 8.14
N ILE A 143 -13.85 -2.59 8.53
CA ILE A 143 -12.79 -3.13 7.68
C ILE A 143 -13.07 -4.59 7.43
N GLU A 144 -13.02 -5.02 6.19
CA GLU A 144 -13.22 -6.40 5.80
C GLU A 144 -12.08 -6.89 4.91
N THR A 145 -11.63 -8.11 5.16
CA THR A 145 -10.65 -8.79 4.29
C THR A 145 -11.40 -9.63 3.26
N GLU A 146 -11.12 -9.39 2.00
CA GLU A 146 -11.71 -10.08 0.86
C GLU A 146 -10.68 -10.89 0.09
N ALA A 147 -11.13 -11.75 -0.82
CA ALA A 147 -10.25 -12.63 -1.58
C ALA A 147 -9.14 -11.90 -2.36
N ASN A 148 -9.36 -10.64 -2.73
CA ASN A 148 -8.40 -9.86 -3.51
C ASN A 148 -7.74 -8.73 -2.71
N GLY A 149 -8.13 -8.49 -1.45
CA GLY A 149 -7.58 -7.40 -0.66
C GLY A 149 -8.45 -6.98 0.52
N ILE A 150 -8.55 -5.68 0.75
CA ILE A 150 -9.20 -5.10 1.93
C ILE A 150 -10.14 -3.98 1.49
N THR A 151 -11.34 -3.98 2.09
CA THR A 151 -12.35 -2.93 1.96
C THR A 151 -12.56 -2.22 3.29
N VAL A 152 -12.90 -0.93 3.22
CA VAL A 152 -13.21 -0.09 4.37
C VAL A 152 -14.47 0.71 4.10
N CYS A 153 -15.47 0.54 4.96
CA CYS A 153 -16.73 1.25 4.93
C CYS A 153 -16.85 2.13 6.19
N PRO A 154 -16.54 3.42 6.14
CA PRO A 154 -16.78 4.30 7.27
C PRO A 154 -18.29 4.42 7.54
N THR A 155 -18.70 4.35 8.80
CA THR A 155 -20.14 4.43 9.16
C THR A 155 -20.72 5.80 8.95
N MET A 156 -19.92 6.83 9.13
CA MET A 156 -20.35 8.24 9.03
C MET A 156 -19.26 9.12 8.42
N SER A 157 -19.67 10.23 7.86
CA SER A 157 -18.82 11.37 7.56
C SER A 157 -19.22 12.56 8.43
N PHE A 158 -18.23 13.39 8.74
CA PHE A 158 -18.42 14.66 9.45
C PHE A 158 -18.11 15.79 8.48
N ASP A 159 -19.02 16.72 8.35
CA ASP A 159 -18.77 18.00 7.71
C ASP A 159 -19.34 19.14 8.57
N GLU A 160 -19.16 20.38 8.14
CA GLU A 160 -19.72 21.57 8.82
C GLU A 160 -21.25 21.54 8.96
N ARG A 161 -21.91 20.66 8.20
CA ARG A 161 -23.35 20.46 8.18
C ARG A 161 -23.82 19.36 9.13
N GLY A 162 -22.88 18.70 9.84
CA GLY A 162 -23.15 17.68 10.83
C GLY A 162 -22.79 16.27 10.38
N HIS A 163 -23.41 15.30 11.03
CA HIS A 163 -23.14 13.86 10.80
C HIS A 163 -24.03 13.33 9.69
N ARG A 164 -23.45 12.60 8.76
CA ARG A 164 -24.18 11.89 7.70
C ARG A 164 -23.73 10.45 7.62
N LYS A 165 -24.60 9.56 7.17
CA LYS A 165 -24.23 8.21 6.79
C LYS A 165 -23.21 8.31 5.65
N ASN A 166 -22.11 7.57 5.74
CA ASN A 166 -21.15 7.46 4.68
C ASN A 166 -21.50 6.24 3.82
N HIS A 167 -21.63 6.43 2.52
CA HIS A 167 -21.93 5.36 1.55
C HIS A 167 -20.72 4.99 0.71
N THR A 168 -19.56 5.56 0.99
CA THR A 168 -18.34 5.28 0.25
C THR A 168 -17.68 4.01 0.76
N VAL A 169 -17.35 3.12 -0.16
CA VAL A 169 -16.51 1.94 0.07
C VAL A 169 -15.13 2.22 -0.47
N TYR A 170 -14.12 2.23 0.39
CA TYR A 170 -12.72 2.32 0.00
C TYR A 170 -12.13 0.94 -0.11
N TYR A 171 -11.26 0.72 -1.09
CA TYR A 171 -10.64 -0.59 -1.27
C TYR A 171 -9.19 -0.52 -1.72
N VAL A 172 -8.43 -1.53 -1.33
CA VAL A 172 -7.11 -1.85 -1.87
C VAL A 172 -7.10 -3.32 -2.27
N TYR A 173 -6.99 -3.59 -3.57
CA TYR A 173 -6.99 -4.94 -4.13
C TYR A 173 -5.67 -5.25 -4.82
N GLY A 174 -5.27 -6.51 -4.78
CA GLY A 174 -4.03 -6.98 -5.39
C GLY A 174 -4.23 -8.17 -6.31
N PHE A 175 -3.51 -8.13 -7.44
CA PHE A 175 -3.55 -9.15 -8.47
C PHE A 175 -2.12 -9.46 -8.94
N SER A 176 -1.84 -10.72 -9.23
CA SER A 176 -0.59 -11.17 -9.82
C SER A 176 -0.80 -11.59 -11.28
N SER A 177 0.22 -11.43 -12.12
CA SER A 177 0.19 -11.91 -13.52
C SER A 177 0.08 -13.42 -13.65
N LEU A 178 0.32 -14.16 -12.55
CA LEU A 178 0.15 -15.62 -12.47
C LEU A 178 -1.24 -16.03 -11.97
N GLY A 179 -2.16 -15.07 -11.75
CA GLY A 179 -3.50 -15.32 -11.21
C GLY A 179 -3.53 -15.64 -9.70
N GLN A 180 -2.39 -15.52 -9.01
CA GLN A 180 -2.33 -15.70 -7.57
C GLN A 180 -3.04 -14.54 -6.86
N LYS A 181 -3.76 -14.86 -5.78
CA LYS A 181 -4.42 -13.90 -4.90
C LYS A 181 -3.61 -13.71 -3.62
N PRO A 182 -3.83 -12.61 -2.89
CA PRO A 182 -3.33 -12.48 -1.52
C PRO A 182 -3.75 -13.66 -0.64
N GLU A 183 -2.88 -14.09 0.26
CA GLU A 183 -3.16 -15.22 1.16
C GLU A 183 -3.17 -14.84 2.64
N ARG A 184 -2.51 -13.74 3.00
CA ARG A 184 -2.42 -13.21 4.37
C ARG A 184 -2.75 -11.74 4.36
N PHE A 185 -3.61 -11.32 5.27
CA PHE A 185 -4.11 -9.95 5.31
C PHE A 185 -3.73 -9.28 6.63
N TYR A 186 -3.50 -7.99 6.57
CA TYR A 186 -3.17 -7.13 7.70
C TYR A 186 -4.08 -5.90 7.63
N PRO A 187 -5.35 -6.02 8.07
CA PRO A 187 -6.37 -4.98 7.83
C PRO A 187 -6.16 -3.71 8.66
N THR A 188 -5.32 -3.74 9.69
CA THR A 188 -5.04 -2.59 10.55
C THR A 188 -3.57 -2.19 10.51
N VAL A 189 -3.31 -0.90 10.69
CA VAL A 189 -1.95 -0.37 10.78
C VAL A 189 -1.17 -1.07 11.89
N GLU A 190 -1.80 -1.27 13.07
CA GLU A 190 -1.20 -1.96 14.22
C GLU A 190 -0.76 -3.39 13.89
N GLU A 191 -1.57 -4.16 13.14
CA GLU A 191 -1.20 -5.52 12.72
C GLU A 191 -0.04 -5.52 11.73
N PHE A 192 0.01 -4.53 10.83
CA PHE A 192 1.04 -4.47 9.81
C PHE A 192 2.38 -3.98 10.35
N ILE A 193 2.42 -2.82 11.05
CA ILE A 193 3.68 -2.26 11.57
C ILE A 193 4.09 -2.81 12.93
N GLY A 194 3.14 -3.35 13.71
CA GLY A 194 3.33 -3.75 15.10
C GLY A 194 3.13 -2.59 16.08
N GLU A 195 2.98 -2.90 17.36
CA GLU A 195 2.86 -1.92 18.44
C GLU A 195 4.15 -1.09 18.55
N GLY A 196 4.03 0.23 18.43
CA GLY A 196 5.18 1.14 18.42
C GLY A 196 6.09 1.01 17.21
N GLY A 197 5.67 0.26 16.18
CA GLY A 197 6.41 0.02 14.94
C GLY A 197 6.41 1.20 13.97
N SER A 198 7.03 1.01 12.82
CA SER A 198 7.12 2.00 11.76
C SER A 198 6.88 1.41 10.38
N TYR A 199 6.53 2.27 9.42
CA TYR A 199 6.39 1.86 8.03
C TYR A 199 7.72 1.54 7.33
N THR A 200 8.85 1.90 7.90
CA THR A 200 10.17 1.51 7.38
C THR A 200 10.61 0.14 7.89
N HIS A 201 10.01 -0.31 9.00
CA HIS A 201 10.27 -1.61 9.61
C HIS A 201 8.96 -2.31 10.02
N PRO A 202 8.08 -2.64 9.06
CA PRO A 202 6.80 -3.24 9.40
C PRO A 202 6.97 -4.67 9.89
N ARG A 203 6.40 -4.98 11.05
CA ARG A 203 6.44 -6.29 11.70
C ARG A 203 5.99 -7.42 10.76
N ALA A 204 4.93 -7.18 10.00
CA ALA A 204 4.38 -8.15 9.05
C ALA A 204 5.42 -8.65 8.05
N VAL A 205 6.31 -7.77 7.57
CA VAL A 205 7.36 -8.10 6.60
C VAL A 205 8.59 -8.67 7.28
N TYR A 206 9.10 -8.00 8.32
CA TYR A 206 10.36 -8.37 8.97
C TYR A 206 10.26 -9.67 9.76
N GLU A 207 9.18 -9.85 10.53
CA GLU A 207 8.96 -11.04 11.35
C GLU A 207 8.13 -12.14 10.65
N SER A 208 7.66 -11.91 9.42
CA SER A 208 6.71 -12.80 8.72
C SER A 208 5.47 -13.10 9.57
N PHE A 209 4.97 -12.10 10.27
CA PHE A 209 3.77 -12.24 11.09
C PHE A 209 2.59 -12.76 10.24
N ASN A 210 1.86 -13.74 10.76
CA ASN A 210 0.89 -14.50 9.95
C ASN A 210 -0.36 -13.73 9.51
N GLY A 211 -0.63 -12.56 10.04
CA GLY A 211 -1.83 -11.81 9.67
C GLY A 211 -3.13 -12.56 9.95
N VAL A 212 -4.21 -12.12 9.31
CA VAL A 212 -5.55 -12.72 9.44
C VAL A 212 -6.00 -13.34 8.10
N PRO A 213 -6.95 -14.31 8.13
CA PRO A 213 -7.48 -14.92 6.92
C PRO A 213 -8.46 -13.99 6.18
N CYS A 214 -8.80 -14.35 4.94
CA CYS A 214 -9.92 -13.77 4.19
C CYS A 214 -11.25 -13.98 4.95
N GLY A 215 -12.13 -12.97 4.90
CA GLY A 215 -13.42 -12.97 5.59
C GLY A 215 -13.34 -12.45 7.03
N THR A 216 -12.20 -11.87 7.45
CA THR A 216 -12.07 -11.25 8.77
C THR A 216 -12.66 -9.84 8.74
N SER A 217 -13.49 -9.51 9.75
CA SER A 217 -14.04 -8.16 9.95
C SER A 217 -13.44 -7.50 11.19
N VAL A 218 -13.03 -6.26 11.05
CA VAL A 218 -12.46 -5.43 12.14
C VAL A 218 -13.17 -4.07 12.17
N ALA A 219 -13.44 -3.56 13.36
CA ALA A 219 -14.12 -2.28 13.54
C ALA A 219 -13.33 -1.33 14.45
N GLY A 220 -13.39 -0.04 14.15
CA GLY A 220 -12.87 0.99 15.03
C GLY A 220 -11.35 1.07 15.10
N LYS A 221 -10.64 0.62 14.08
CA LYS A 221 -9.19 0.63 13.98
C LYS A 221 -8.72 1.45 12.80
N GLU A 222 -7.46 1.88 12.85
CA GLU A 222 -6.80 2.55 11.73
C GLU A 222 -6.55 1.54 10.59
N ALA A 223 -7.17 1.80 9.44
CA ALA A 223 -7.21 0.87 8.33
C ALA A 223 -5.96 0.95 7.43
N ILE A 224 -5.57 -0.19 6.90
CA ILE A 224 -4.54 -0.30 5.87
C ILE A 224 -4.91 -1.42 4.90
N GLY A 225 -4.76 -1.18 3.61
CA GLY A 225 -4.79 -2.21 2.58
C GLY A 225 -3.44 -2.91 2.50
N ALA A 226 -3.17 -3.81 3.46
CA ALA A 226 -1.91 -4.54 3.51
C ALA A 226 -2.15 -6.05 3.44
N PHE A 227 -1.40 -6.72 2.56
CA PHE A 227 -1.49 -8.17 2.36
C PHE A 227 -0.21 -8.73 1.75
N ALA A 228 0.00 -10.04 1.95
CA ALA A 228 1.06 -10.80 1.33
C ALA A 228 0.51 -11.72 0.25
N PHE A 229 1.24 -11.82 -0.86
CA PHE A 229 1.02 -12.85 -1.87
C PHE A 229 1.78 -14.14 -1.50
N PRO A 230 1.42 -15.28 -2.13
CA PRO A 230 2.22 -16.49 -2.04
C PRO A 230 3.67 -16.24 -2.44
N GLU A 231 4.57 -17.00 -1.83
CA GLU A 231 5.97 -17.01 -2.23
C GLU A 231 6.12 -17.38 -3.70
N ILE A 232 7.06 -16.73 -4.37
CA ILE A 232 7.40 -16.95 -5.77
C ILE A 232 8.86 -17.31 -5.91
N SER A 233 9.17 -18.18 -6.89
CA SER A 233 10.53 -18.49 -7.32
C SER A 233 10.75 -17.90 -8.72
N LEU A 234 11.77 -17.08 -8.87
CA LEU A 234 12.15 -16.47 -10.15
C LEU A 234 13.50 -17.01 -10.62
N ASP A 235 13.51 -17.71 -11.74
CA ASP A 235 14.74 -18.12 -12.41
C ASP A 235 15.56 -16.90 -12.89
N PRO A 236 16.86 -17.05 -13.21
CA PRO A 236 17.67 -16.01 -13.81
C PRO A 236 17.00 -15.37 -15.03
N GLY A 237 16.85 -14.05 -15.01
CA GLY A 237 16.18 -13.28 -16.07
C GLY A 237 14.65 -13.33 -16.06
N GLN A 238 14.04 -14.21 -15.29
CA GLN A 238 12.57 -14.30 -15.16
C GLN A 238 11.99 -13.10 -14.42
N GLY A 239 10.76 -12.75 -14.74
CA GLY A 239 10.03 -11.66 -14.10
C GLY A 239 8.59 -11.99 -13.79
N ILE A 240 8.00 -11.21 -12.90
CA ILE A 240 6.59 -11.26 -12.51
C ILE A 240 6.03 -9.85 -12.41
N GLN A 241 4.71 -9.73 -12.57
CA GLN A 241 4.02 -8.45 -12.45
C GLN A 241 2.87 -8.55 -11.44
N TYR A 242 2.61 -7.42 -10.78
CA TYR A 242 1.48 -7.22 -9.88
C TYR A 242 0.73 -5.94 -10.25
N ALA A 243 -0.57 -5.94 -9.99
CA ALA A 243 -1.39 -4.74 -10.05
C ALA A 243 -2.05 -4.54 -8.67
N ILE A 244 -1.81 -3.38 -8.07
CA ILE A 244 -2.48 -2.96 -6.84
C ILE A 244 -3.45 -1.84 -7.21
N LEU A 245 -4.72 -2.04 -6.92
CA LEU A 245 -5.80 -1.10 -7.19
C LEU A 245 -6.16 -0.36 -5.91
N LEU A 246 -6.17 0.96 -5.97
CA LEU A 246 -6.61 1.83 -4.88
C LEU A 246 -7.83 2.61 -5.38
N GLY A 247 -8.95 2.41 -4.77
CA GLY A 247 -10.16 3.06 -5.27
C GLY A 247 -11.21 3.29 -4.20
N ALA A 248 -12.24 4.00 -4.62
CA ALA A 248 -13.46 4.15 -3.85
C ALA A 248 -14.67 4.08 -4.79
N ASP A 249 -15.74 3.55 -4.26
CA ASP A 249 -17.02 3.43 -4.95
C ASP A 249 -18.17 3.73 -3.98
N THR A 250 -19.36 3.88 -4.50
CA THR A 250 -20.57 3.96 -3.68
C THR A 250 -20.98 2.59 -3.16
N ASP A 251 -21.79 2.57 -2.11
CA ASP A 251 -22.26 1.35 -1.44
C ASP A 251 -22.87 0.36 -2.45
N ARG A 252 -22.58 -0.93 -2.25
CA ARG A 252 -23.02 -2.04 -3.12
C ARG A 252 -24.52 -2.25 -3.16
N ASP A 253 -25.26 -1.60 -2.25
CA ASP A 253 -26.72 -1.77 -2.09
C ASP A 253 -27.55 -0.68 -2.81
N GLU A 254 -26.92 0.18 -3.60
CA GLU A 254 -27.56 1.08 -4.57
C GLU A 254 -27.20 0.72 -6.01
#